data_22e6f5b3c6c23ade81983ed57ec8d297
#
_entry.id   22e6f5b3c6c23ade81983ed57ec8d297
#
_cell.length_a   1.000
_cell.length_b   1.000
_cell.length_c   1.000
_cell.angle_alpha   90.00
_cell.angle_beta   90.00
_cell.angle_gamma   90.00
#
_symmetry.space_group_name_H-M   'P 1'
#
loop_
_entity.id
_entity.type
_entity.pdbx_description
1 polymer ?
#
loop_
_entity_poly.entity_id
_entity_poly.type
_entity_poly.pdbx_seq_one_letter_code
_entity_poly.pdbx_strand_id
1 'polypeptide(L)'
;GKPMLILEHDAMFISKKPIPFDDILDSGFEIIGINEPFGATRLSQVFHENVQKEHFCKNDVVRAPLIDDIKVPQGIAGNSAYIITPKGAYTMIKLTKEHGAWPNDALMCRQLIFGLGVTKTYYTKIQRIKSTTTL
;
A
#
# COMPACT_ATOMS: atom_id res chain seq x y z
N GLY A 1 -18.06 -7.88 7.38
CA GLY A 1 -17.34 -7.70 6.15
C GLY A 1 -16.15 -8.63 6.00
N LYS A 2 -15.69 -8.74 4.79
CA LYS A 2 -14.54 -9.58 4.44
C LYS A 2 -13.41 -8.68 3.93
N PRO A 3 -12.14 -9.10 4.09
CA PRO A 3 -11.04 -8.40 3.45
C PRO A 3 -11.16 -8.48 1.92
N MET A 4 -10.62 -7.48 1.24
CA MET A 4 -10.66 -7.38 -0.22
C MET A 4 -9.27 -7.09 -0.77
N LEU A 5 -8.96 -7.70 -1.90
CA LEU A 5 -7.80 -7.33 -2.70
C LEU A 5 -8.26 -6.29 -3.73
N ILE A 6 -7.66 -5.11 -3.68
CA ILE A 6 -7.94 -4.03 -4.62
C ILE A 6 -6.80 -3.96 -5.63
N LEU A 7 -7.16 -4.01 -6.90
CA LEU A 7 -6.21 -3.90 -8.01
C LEU A 7 -6.61 -2.75 -8.91
N GLU A 8 -5.67 -1.88 -9.21
CA GLU A 8 -5.87 -0.90 -10.28
C GLU A 8 -5.74 -1.59 -11.64
N HIS A 9 -6.24 -0.94 -12.69
CA HIS A 9 -6.32 -1.51 -14.03
C HIS A 9 -4.96 -1.89 -14.64
N ASP A 10 -3.89 -1.25 -14.17
CA ASP A 10 -2.51 -1.48 -14.66
C ASP A 10 -1.71 -2.42 -13.78
N ALA A 11 -2.30 -2.97 -12.72
CA ALA A 11 -1.62 -3.94 -11.87
C ALA A 11 -1.47 -5.30 -12.56
N MET A 12 -0.31 -5.93 -12.41
CA MET A 12 -0.09 -7.29 -12.87
C MET A 12 0.68 -8.10 -11.84
N PHE A 13 0.43 -9.39 -11.78
CA PHE A 13 1.14 -10.29 -10.87
C PHE A 13 2.55 -10.58 -11.38
N ILE A 14 3.54 -10.49 -10.48
CA ILE A 14 4.95 -10.76 -10.82
C ILE A 14 5.24 -12.25 -10.82
N SER A 15 4.64 -12.98 -9.89
CA SER A 15 4.97 -14.37 -9.59
C SER A 15 3.76 -15.27 -9.77
N LYS A 16 4.03 -16.52 -10.19
CA LYS A 16 3.02 -17.59 -10.21
C LYS A 16 2.76 -18.17 -8.82
N LYS A 17 3.56 -17.79 -7.81
CA LYS A 17 3.35 -18.25 -6.44
C LYS A 17 2.07 -17.64 -5.88
N PRO A 18 1.28 -18.42 -5.13
CA PRO A 18 0.10 -17.87 -4.47
C PRO A 18 0.47 -16.78 -3.47
N ILE A 19 -0.37 -15.76 -3.37
CA ILE A 19 -0.23 -14.73 -2.34
C ILE A 19 -0.68 -15.35 -1.02
N PRO A 20 0.14 -15.30 0.05
CA PRO A 20 -0.22 -15.88 1.35
C PRO A 20 -1.19 -14.94 2.10
N PHE A 21 -2.44 -14.86 1.64
CA PHE A 21 -3.43 -13.92 2.18
C PHE A 21 -3.65 -14.08 3.69
N ASP A 22 -3.77 -15.32 4.16
CA ASP A 22 -4.04 -15.57 5.59
C ASP A 22 -2.89 -15.04 6.45
N ASP A 23 -1.65 -15.31 6.06
CA ASP A 23 -0.47 -14.81 6.79
C ASP A 23 -0.42 -13.28 6.77
N ILE A 24 -0.69 -12.67 5.62
CA ILE A 24 -0.68 -11.21 5.48
C ILE A 24 -1.77 -10.60 6.38
N LEU A 25 -2.96 -11.19 6.38
CA LEU A 25 -4.07 -10.72 7.22
C LEU A 25 -3.76 -10.89 8.71
N ASP A 26 -3.08 -11.97 9.08
CA ASP A 26 -2.69 -12.23 10.46
C ASP A 26 -1.62 -11.25 10.98
N SER A 27 -1.02 -10.45 10.11
CA SER A 27 -0.09 -9.40 10.52
C SER A 27 -0.74 -8.33 11.38
N GLY A 28 -2.06 -8.18 11.29
CA GLY A 28 -2.82 -7.22 12.09
C GLY A 28 -2.90 -5.82 11.50
N PHE A 29 -2.29 -5.58 10.36
CA PHE A 29 -2.40 -4.28 9.67
C PHE A 29 -3.79 -4.11 9.04
N GLU A 30 -4.23 -2.86 8.92
CA GLU A 30 -5.56 -2.52 8.41
C GLU A 30 -5.60 -2.50 6.88
N ILE A 31 -4.55 -1.96 6.27
CA ILE A 31 -4.37 -1.84 4.82
C ILE A 31 -2.95 -2.24 4.51
N ILE A 32 -2.74 -3.14 3.58
CA ILE A 32 -1.42 -3.69 3.26
C ILE A 32 -1.15 -3.59 1.76
N GLY A 33 -0.17 -2.77 1.39
CA GLY A 33 0.32 -2.70 0.01
C GLY A 33 1.13 -3.94 -0.35
N ILE A 34 0.92 -4.46 -1.56
CA ILE A 34 1.62 -5.65 -2.08
C ILE A 34 2.33 -5.39 -3.40
N ASN A 35 2.27 -4.17 -3.90
CA ASN A 35 2.87 -3.77 -5.17
C ASN A 35 4.31 -3.32 -4.97
N GLU A 36 5.18 -3.58 -5.96
CA GLU A 36 6.53 -3.03 -5.92
C GLU A 36 6.49 -1.50 -6.01
N PRO A 37 7.37 -0.78 -5.30
CA PRO A 37 7.32 0.68 -5.25
C PRO A 37 7.93 1.37 -6.48
N PHE A 38 8.64 0.64 -7.32
CA PHE A 38 9.45 1.22 -8.39
C PHE A 38 8.61 1.92 -9.44
N GLY A 39 9.06 3.09 -9.86
CA GLY A 39 8.36 3.92 -10.85
C GLY A 39 7.20 4.75 -10.30
N ALA A 40 6.83 4.57 -9.05
CA ALA A 40 5.70 5.28 -8.45
C ALA A 40 6.05 6.72 -8.08
N THR A 41 7.25 6.94 -7.53
CA THR A 41 7.72 8.26 -7.12
C THR A 41 9.23 8.37 -7.34
N ARG A 42 9.76 9.60 -7.22
CA ARG A 42 11.22 9.80 -7.24
C ARG A 42 11.93 9.11 -6.08
N LEU A 43 11.22 8.90 -4.98
CA LEU A 43 11.77 8.31 -3.75
C LEU A 43 11.45 6.81 -3.63
N SER A 44 11.04 6.18 -4.71
CA SER A 44 10.66 4.76 -4.68
C SER A 44 11.80 3.83 -4.26
N GLN A 45 13.03 4.16 -4.65
CA GLN A 45 14.21 3.38 -4.23
C GLN A 45 14.46 3.51 -2.73
N VAL A 46 14.33 4.71 -2.17
CA VAL A 46 14.47 4.95 -0.73
C VAL A 46 13.36 4.22 0.03
N PHE A 47 12.13 4.26 -0.49
CA PHE A 47 11.01 3.54 0.08
C PHE A 47 11.29 2.03 0.14
N HIS A 48 11.74 1.45 -0.97
CA HIS A 48 12.13 0.04 -1.05
C HIS A 48 13.20 -0.31 -0.01
N GLU A 49 14.26 0.47 0.06
CA GLU A 49 15.36 0.23 1.01
C GLU A 49 14.87 0.26 2.46
N ASN A 50 14.01 1.23 2.80
CA ASN A 50 13.47 1.35 4.15
C ASN A 50 12.52 0.19 4.48
N VAL A 51 11.73 -0.29 3.53
CA VAL A 51 10.90 -1.49 3.70
C VAL A 51 11.77 -2.70 4.01
N GLN A 52 12.85 -2.91 3.24
CA GLN A 52 13.71 -4.08 3.40
C GLN A 52 14.54 -4.04 4.68
N LYS A 53 14.87 -2.86 5.18
CA LYS A 53 15.66 -2.68 6.42
C LYS A 53 14.83 -2.81 7.69
N GLU A 54 13.51 -2.68 7.60
CA GLU A 54 12.66 -2.66 8.80
C GLU A 54 12.72 -4.01 9.52
N HIS A 55 13.06 -3.98 10.80
CA HIS A 55 13.17 -5.18 11.64
C HIS A 55 11.85 -5.59 12.29
N PHE A 56 10.98 -4.62 12.54
CA PHE A 56 9.65 -4.90 13.11
C PHE A 56 8.72 -5.39 12.02
N CYS A 57 8.77 -6.68 11.80
CA CYS A 57 8.08 -7.37 10.73
C CYS A 57 7.25 -8.50 11.31
N LYS A 58 5.98 -8.60 10.90
CA LYS A 58 5.13 -9.75 11.22
C LYS A 58 4.57 -10.33 9.93
N ASN A 59 4.89 -11.60 9.68
CA ASN A 59 4.44 -12.32 8.49
C ASN A 59 4.78 -11.57 7.20
N ASP A 60 6.02 -11.09 7.09
CA ASP A 60 6.54 -10.34 5.94
C ASP A 60 5.88 -8.96 5.74
N VAL A 61 5.12 -8.48 6.72
CA VAL A 61 4.48 -7.15 6.65
C VAL A 61 5.16 -6.20 7.62
N VAL A 62 5.51 -5.02 7.11
CA VAL A 62 6.09 -3.94 7.90
C VAL A 62 5.20 -2.71 7.79
N ARG A 63 5.28 -1.81 8.77
CA ARG A 63 4.59 -0.53 8.68
C ARG A 63 5.16 0.27 7.52
N ALA A 64 4.29 0.95 6.76
CA ALA A 64 4.72 1.82 5.66
C ALA A 64 5.77 2.83 6.16
N PRO A 65 6.98 2.87 5.55
CA PRO A 65 8.06 3.70 6.07
C PRO A 65 7.83 5.18 5.82
N LEU A 66 8.41 6.02 6.68
CA LEU A 66 8.57 7.44 6.44
C LEU A 66 9.88 7.64 5.67
N ILE A 67 9.81 8.34 4.56
CA ILE A 67 10.99 8.63 3.72
C ILE A 67 11.21 10.13 3.56
N ASP A 68 10.33 10.93 4.12
CA ASP A 68 10.36 12.39 4.01
C ASP A 68 9.97 13.02 5.35
N ASP A 69 9.88 14.34 5.40
CA ASP A 69 9.47 15.05 6.61
C ASP A 69 8.09 14.51 7.07
N ILE A 70 7.98 14.27 8.38
CA ILE A 70 6.74 13.77 9.00
C ILE A 70 5.54 14.69 8.75
N LYS A 71 5.77 15.96 8.42
CA LYS A 71 4.72 16.93 8.10
C LYS A 71 4.14 16.73 6.70
N VAL A 72 4.84 16.02 5.84
CA VAL A 72 4.38 15.75 4.48
C VAL A 72 3.64 14.41 4.49
N PRO A 73 2.38 14.35 4.03
CA PRO A 73 1.65 13.08 3.95
C PRO A 73 2.43 12.05 3.15
N GLN A 74 2.61 10.88 3.75
CA GLN A 74 3.43 9.81 3.19
C GLN A 74 2.55 8.59 2.90
N GLY A 75 2.18 8.42 1.64
CA GLY A 75 1.45 7.26 1.18
C GLY A 75 2.34 6.05 0.90
N ILE A 76 1.72 5.00 0.41
CA ILE A 76 2.42 3.82 -0.09
C ILE A 76 2.97 4.14 -1.48
N ALA A 77 4.26 3.95 -1.68
CA ALA A 77 4.81 3.99 -3.03
C ALA A 77 4.29 2.78 -3.82
N GLY A 78 3.62 3.02 -4.93
CA GLY A 78 3.02 1.95 -5.73
C GLY A 78 1.70 1.46 -5.17
N ASN A 79 0.68 2.30 -5.19
CA ASN A 79 -0.64 2.00 -4.64
C ASN A 79 -1.56 1.25 -5.62
N SER A 80 -1.00 0.50 -6.56
CA SER A 80 -1.76 -0.20 -7.60
C SER A 80 -2.36 -1.52 -7.15
N ALA A 81 -1.89 -2.06 -6.02
CA ALA A 81 -2.44 -3.28 -5.46
C ALA A 81 -2.29 -3.26 -3.94
N TYR A 82 -3.37 -3.48 -3.24
CA TYR A 82 -3.37 -3.54 -1.78
C TYR A 82 -4.51 -4.40 -1.25
N ILE A 83 -4.33 -4.91 -0.06
CA ILE A 83 -5.36 -5.63 0.68
C ILE A 83 -5.96 -4.67 1.70
N ILE A 84 -7.27 -4.56 1.73
CA ILE A 84 -8.00 -3.76 2.70
C ILE A 84 -8.86 -4.68 3.57
N THR A 85 -8.66 -4.57 4.89
CA THR A 85 -9.47 -5.29 5.86
C THR A 85 -10.76 -4.53 6.15
N PRO A 86 -11.78 -5.16 6.77
CA PRO A 86 -12.97 -4.43 7.23
C PRO A 86 -12.64 -3.23 8.13
N LYS A 87 -11.65 -3.38 9.00
CA LYS A 87 -11.17 -2.27 9.85
C LYS A 87 -10.56 -1.16 9.00
N GLY A 88 -9.75 -1.51 7.99
CA GLY A 88 -9.17 -0.54 7.07
C GLY A 88 -10.24 0.19 6.27
N ALA A 89 -11.25 -0.51 5.80
CA ALA A 89 -12.38 0.10 5.10
C ALA A 89 -13.14 1.09 6.00
N TYR A 90 -13.37 0.72 7.25
CA TYR A 90 -13.98 1.61 8.23
C TYR A 90 -13.13 2.87 8.45
N THR A 91 -11.83 2.70 8.60
CA THR A 91 -10.88 3.81 8.75
C THR A 91 -10.94 4.77 7.54
N MET A 92 -10.96 4.23 6.33
CA MET A 92 -11.06 5.05 5.11
C MET A 92 -12.37 5.84 5.04
N ILE A 93 -13.48 5.21 5.40
CA ILE A 93 -14.78 5.88 5.45
C ILE A 93 -14.76 7.02 6.46
N LYS A 94 -14.21 6.76 7.64
CA LYS A 94 -14.09 7.76 8.71
C LYS A 94 -13.24 8.95 8.26
N LEU A 95 -12.09 8.70 7.64
CA LEU A 95 -11.21 9.74 7.14
C LEU A 95 -11.88 10.57 6.03
N THR A 96 -12.65 9.92 5.16
CA THR A 96 -13.42 10.61 4.12
C THR A 96 -14.46 11.56 4.72
N LYS A 97 -15.11 11.14 5.80
CA LYS A 97 -16.08 12.01 6.52
C LYS A 97 -15.40 13.19 7.21
N GLU A 98 -14.20 12.98 7.76
CA GLU A 98 -13.45 14.01 8.48
C GLU A 98 -12.76 15.02 7.55
N HIS A 99 -12.22 14.56 6.42
CA HIS A 99 -11.35 15.36 5.54
C HIS A 99 -11.94 15.63 4.17
N GLY A 100 -13.09 15.03 3.84
CA GLY A 100 -13.71 15.12 2.53
C GLY A 100 -13.23 14.03 1.57
N ALA A 101 -13.77 14.05 0.35
CA ALA A 101 -13.49 13.03 -0.67
C ALA A 101 -12.18 13.33 -1.41
N TRP A 102 -11.06 13.01 -0.80
CA TRP A 102 -9.74 13.08 -1.42
C TRP A 102 -9.41 11.79 -2.17
N PRO A 103 -8.50 11.81 -3.15
CA PRO A 103 -7.99 10.58 -3.77
C PRO A 103 -7.46 9.60 -2.74
N ASN A 104 -7.59 8.29 -3.00
CA ASN A 104 -7.16 7.25 -2.07
C ASN A 104 -5.70 7.39 -1.65
N ASP A 105 -4.81 7.70 -2.59
CA ASP A 105 -3.38 7.86 -2.30
C ASP A 105 -3.08 9.03 -1.36
N ALA A 106 -3.95 10.03 -1.31
CA ALA A 106 -3.81 11.14 -0.36
C ALA A 106 -4.28 10.77 1.05
N LEU A 107 -5.36 9.98 1.18
CA LEU A 107 -5.87 9.54 2.48
C LEU A 107 -5.12 8.34 3.04
N MET A 108 -4.65 7.44 2.18
CA MET A 108 -3.89 6.25 2.58
C MET A 108 -2.44 6.63 2.86
N CYS A 109 -2.23 7.38 3.91
CA CYS A 109 -0.90 7.81 4.33
C CYS A 109 -0.63 7.40 5.78
N ARG A 110 0.64 7.23 6.10
CA ARG A 110 1.09 6.80 7.42
C ARG A 110 0.64 7.74 8.53
N GLN A 111 0.58 9.03 8.24
CA GLN A 111 0.20 10.04 9.22
C GLN A 111 -1.27 9.94 9.64
N LEU A 112 -2.15 9.46 8.77
CA LEU A 112 -3.58 9.31 9.04
C LEU A 112 -3.96 7.89 9.45
N ILE A 113 -3.21 6.87 9.00
CA ILE A 113 -3.54 5.46 9.23
C ILE A 113 -2.37 4.78 9.93
N PHE A 114 -2.54 4.49 11.22
CA PHE A 114 -1.52 3.79 12.00
C PHE A 114 -1.26 2.37 11.45
N GLY A 115 -2.32 1.67 11.06
CA GLY A 115 -2.26 0.30 10.55
C GLY A 115 -1.99 0.18 9.06
N LEU A 116 -1.27 1.13 8.47
CA LEU A 116 -0.86 1.07 7.07
C LEU A 116 0.44 0.30 6.94
N GLY A 117 0.41 -0.84 6.25
CA GLY A 117 1.55 -1.72 6.07
C GLY A 117 1.86 -2.01 4.61
N VAL A 118 3.02 -2.60 4.39
CA VAL A 118 3.44 -3.11 3.08
C VAL A 118 4.15 -4.45 3.28
N THR A 119 4.07 -5.33 2.30
CA THR A 119 4.83 -6.57 2.32
C THR A 119 6.27 -6.33 1.89
N LYS A 120 7.22 -7.06 2.47
CA LYS A 120 8.61 -7.03 2.00
C LYS A 120 8.78 -7.78 0.68
N THR A 121 7.96 -8.79 0.44
CA THR A 121 7.88 -9.50 -0.83
C THR A 121 6.85 -8.80 -1.71
N TYR A 122 7.24 -8.47 -2.93
CA TYR A 122 6.34 -7.80 -3.86
C TYR A 122 5.64 -8.85 -4.74
N TYR A 123 4.33 -8.74 -4.85
CA TYR A 123 3.49 -9.70 -5.58
C TYR A 123 2.96 -9.13 -6.88
N THR A 124 2.97 -7.81 -7.02
CA THR A 124 2.45 -7.12 -8.19
C THR A 124 3.39 -6.01 -8.63
N LYS A 125 3.26 -5.62 -9.88
CA LYS A 125 3.92 -4.45 -10.46
C LYS A 125 2.97 -3.74 -11.42
N ILE A 126 3.33 -2.53 -11.84
CA ILE A 126 2.56 -1.79 -12.82
C ILE A 126 2.92 -2.29 -14.21
N GLN A 127 1.92 -2.57 -15.03
CA GLN A 127 2.13 -2.79 -16.45
C GLN A 127 2.48 -1.44 -17.11
N ARG A 128 3.47 -1.45 -17.99
CA ARG A 128 3.82 -0.25 -18.74
C ARG A 128 2.86 -0.07 -19.92
N ILE A 129 1.60 0.28 -19.58
CA ILE A 129 0.58 0.56 -20.57
C ILE A 129 0.45 2.08 -20.70
N LYS A 130 0.29 2.56 -21.94
CA LYS A 130 0.00 3.98 -22.18
C LYS A 130 -1.32 4.33 -21.49
N SER A 131 -1.29 5.35 -20.62
CA SER A 131 -2.50 5.81 -19.93
C SER A 131 -3.51 6.36 -20.93
N THR A 132 -4.76 5.92 -20.81
CA THR A 132 -5.88 6.46 -21.60
C THR A 132 -6.32 7.84 -21.15
N THR A 133 -5.88 8.27 -19.97
CA THR A 133 -6.18 9.60 -19.40
C THR A 133 -5.13 10.65 -19.74
N THR A 134 -4.04 10.25 -20.39
CA THR A 134 -2.99 11.17 -20.81
C THR A 134 -3.36 11.77 -22.16
N LEU A 135 -3.50 13.08 -22.17
CA LEU A 135 -3.75 13.84 -23.40
C LEU A 135 -2.44 14.16 -24.11
#